data_630cebd3718c0dff569ef602fd517a3b
#
_entry.id   630cebd3718c0dff569ef602fd517a3b
#
_cell.length_a   1.000
_cell.length_b   1.000
_cell.length_c   1.000
_cell.angle_alpha   90.00
_cell.angle_beta   90.00
_cell.angle_gamma   90.00
#
_symmetry.space_group_name_H-M   'P 1'
#
loop_
_entity.id
_entity.type
_entity.pdbx_description
1 polymer ?
#
loop_
_entity_poly.entity_id
_entity_poly.type
_entity_poly.pdbx_seq_one_letter_code
_entity_poly.pdbx_strand_id
1 'polypeptide(L)'
;MKKRIIYALLGCALSTSLYAMGDDDPILTKVMIDQLETRITDGDDPLVLEAQAWIGGDFNKLVFKADIEQVKGVTHELELQALYSRAIDTYWDFQVGVRQDQKPTPAKNWLALGFQGVAPYWFEIDSALFIGESSQVGLRFTAEYEWMITQKWVLSPEFEVNFHSKDDEVRGTGSGLTDSQLGIRLRYEIKREFAPYIGVNWNNKYGKTATYAKNEGEKVSSTQIVAGIRAWF
;
A
#
# COMPACT_ATOMS: atom_id res chain seq x y z
N MET A 1 -7.97 -8.40 25.69
CA MET A 1 -8.11 -7.00 25.26
C MET A 1 -7.66 -6.74 23.80
N LYS A 2 -7.19 -7.77 23.04
CA LYS A 2 -6.58 -7.59 21.68
C LYS A 2 -7.58 -7.60 20.50
N LYS A 3 -8.86 -7.95 20.71
CA LYS A 3 -9.89 -7.99 19.64
C LYS A 3 -10.61 -6.64 19.38
N ARG A 4 -10.31 -5.58 20.16
CA ARG A 4 -11.05 -4.30 20.11
C ARG A 4 -10.49 -3.28 19.10
N ILE A 5 -9.27 -3.48 18.58
CA ILE A 5 -8.62 -2.51 17.68
C ILE A 5 -9.16 -2.63 16.24
N ILE A 6 -9.46 -3.84 15.78
CA ILE A 6 -9.99 -4.07 14.41
C ILE A 6 -11.42 -3.51 14.27
N TYR A 7 -12.22 -3.56 15.34
CA TYR A 7 -13.59 -3.01 15.32
C TYR A 7 -13.65 -1.48 15.38
N ALA A 8 -12.59 -0.80 15.85
CA ALA A 8 -12.53 0.65 15.92
C ALA A 8 -12.29 1.31 14.55
N LEU A 9 -11.58 0.64 13.65
CA LEU A 9 -11.34 1.12 12.27
C LEU A 9 -12.59 0.97 11.38
N LEU A 10 -13.44 -0.02 11.64
CA LEU A 10 -14.67 -0.24 10.87
C LEU A 10 -15.83 0.71 11.26
N GLY A 11 -15.73 1.37 12.39
CA GLY A 11 -16.82 2.20 12.96
C GLY A 11 -16.88 3.65 12.48
N CYS A 12 -15.83 4.17 11.81
CA CYS A 12 -15.78 5.58 11.37
C CYS A 12 -16.33 5.86 9.96
N ALA A 13 -16.83 4.86 9.25
CA ALA A 13 -17.25 4.99 7.85
C ALA A 13 -18.71 5.42 7.64
N LEU A 14 -19.40 5.90 8.66
CA LEU A 14 -20.82 6.27 8.54
C LEU A 14 -21.05 7.75 8.84
N SER A 15 -21.54 8.44 7.82
CA SER A 15 -22.17 9.76 7.78
C SER A 15 -21.24 10.93 7.37
N THR A 16 -21.01 11.10 6.09
CA THR A 16 -20.79 12.44 5.53
C THR A 16 -22.06 12.89 4.81
N SER A 17 -22.84 13.76 5.46
CA SER A 17 -23.87 14.53 4.79
C SER A 17 -23.17 15.54 3.87
N LEU A 18 -23.33 15.35 2.57
CA LEU A 18 -22.94 16.28 1.52
C LEU A 18 -23.67 17.62 1.72
N TYR A 19 -22.95 18.64 2.13
CA TYR A 19 -23.39 20.03 1.93
C TYR A 19 -22.98 20.43 0.51
N ALA A 20 -23.90 20.28 -0.43
CA ALA A 20 -23.82 20.90 -1.75
C ALA A 20 -24.12 22.42 -1.57
N MET A 21 -23.12 23.20 -1.23
CA MET A 21 -23.15 24.65 -1.44
C MET A 21 -22.17 24.95 -2.57
N GLY A 22 -22.66 25.71 -3.56
CA GLY A 22 -21.99 26.01 -4.82
C GLY A 22 -20.63 26.69 -4.67
N ASP A 23 -19.64 25.91 -4.35
CA ASP A 23 -18.23 26.23 -4.45
C ASP A 23 -17.68 25.45 -5.63
N ASP A 24 -16.88 26.08 -6.46
CA ASP A 24 -16.28 25.47 -7.65
C ASP A 24 -15.27 24.34 -7.30
N ASP A 25 -14.94 24.15 -6.02
CA ASP A 25 -14.02 23.10 -5.50
C ASP A 25 -14.59 22.43 -4.23
N PRO A 26 -15.58 21.52 -4.34
CA PRO A 26 -16.21 20.88 -3.20
C PRO A 26 -15.22 19.96 -2.48
N ILE A 27 -15.25 19.99 -1.13
CA ILE A 27 -14.47 19.04 -0.32
C ILE A 27 -15.13 17.67 -0.39
N LEU A 28 -14.38 16.71 -0.90
CA LEU A 28 -14.78 15.31 -1.01
C LEU A 28 -13.93 14.44 -0.07
N THR A 29 -14.46 13.27 0.25
CA THR A 29 -13.77 12.24 1.02
C THR A 29 -13.89 10.90 0.31
N LYS A 30 -12.83 10.10 0.36
CA LYS A 30 -12.85 8.71 -0.11
C LYS A 30 -12.06 7.86 0.87
N VAL A 31 -12.59 6.69 1.18
CA VAL A 31 -11.86 5.64 1.91
C VAL A 31 -11.80 4.41 1.01
N MET A 32 -10.63 3.84 0.88
CA MET A 32 -10.36 2.72 0.00
C MET A 32 -9.60 1.65 0.76
N ILE A 33 -10.03 0.43 0.65
CA ILE A 33 -9.31 -0.79 1.01
C ILE A 33 -8.85 -1.37 -0.32
N ASP A 34 -7.58 -1.14 -0.67
CA ASP A 34 -7.02 -1.61 -1.93
C ASP A 34 -6.82 -3.11 -1.90
N GLN A 35 -6.28 -3.60 -0.77
CA GLN A 35 -6.07 -5.01 -0.53
C GLN A 35 -6.46 -5.35 0.91
N LEU A 36 -7.35 -6.30 1.07
CA LEU A 36 -7.54 -7.05 2.32
C LEU A 36 -7.49 -8.52 1.92
N GLU A 37 -6.32 -9.12 2.02
CA GLU A 37 -6.07 -10.45 1.47
C GLU A 37 -5.34 -11.38 2.43
N THR A 38 -5.64 -12.66 2.32
CA THR A 38 -4.82 -13.72 2.89
C THR A 38 -3.91 -14.25 1.81
N ARG A 39 -2.61 -14.34 2.11
CA ARG A 39 -1.58 -14.89 1.22
C ARG A 39 -1.27 -16.31 1.67
N ILE A 40 -1.68 -17.31 0.89
CA ILE A 40 -1.46 -18.72 1.18
C ILE A 40 -0.02 -19.06 0.80
N THR A 41 0.74 -19.54 1.77
CA THR A 41 2.15 -19.88 1.63
C THR A 41 2.42 -21.34 2.04
N ASP A 42 3.65 -21.84 1.82
CA ASP A 42 4.07 -23.15 2.38
C ASP A 42 4.37 -23.09 3.90
N GLY A 43 4.06 -21.99 4.57
CA GLY A 43 4.28 -21.76 5.99
C GLY A 43 3.06 -21.15 6.64
N ASP A 44 3.30 -20.06 7.36
CA ASP A 44 2.21 -19.30 7.98
C ASP A 44 1.59 -18.36 6.94
N ASP A 45 0.27 -18.27 6.93
CA ASP A 45 -0.47 -17.45 5.98
C ASP A 45 -0.62 -16.02 6.53
N PRO A 46 0.04 -15.02 5.94
CA PRO A 46 -0.14 -13.63 6.33
C PRO A 46 -1.50 -13.09 5.90
N LEU A 47 -2.07 -12.25 6.74
CA LEU A 47 -3.17 -11.35 6.42
C LEU A 47 -2.58 -9.97 6.13
N VAL A 48 -2.84 -9.45 4.94
CA VAL A 48 -2.35 -8.14 4.49
C VAL A 48 -3.54 -7.19 4.33
N LEU A 49 -3.37 -5.98 4.84
CA LEU A 49 -4.29 -4.87 4.63
C LEU A 49 -3.50 -3.69 4.06
N GLU A 50 -3.90 -3.24 2.88
CA GLU A 50 -3.49 -1.97 2.29
C GLU A 50 -4.72 -1.09 2.15
N ALA A 51 -4.68 0.08 2.77
CA ALA A 51 -5.79 1.00 2.81
C ALA A 51 -5.34 2.44 2.60
N GLN A 52 -6.18 3.22 1.95
CA GLN A 52 -5.97 4.63 1.70
C GLN A 52 -7.25 5.42 2.01
N ALA A 53 -7.09 6.60 2.57
CA ALA A 53 -8.17 7.56 2.73
C ALA A 53 -7.69 8.95 2.32
N TRP A 54 -8.57 9.75 1.73
CA TRP A 54 -8.25 11.13 1.46
C TRP A 54 -9.44 12.07 1.69
N ILE A 55 -9.13 13.31 1.99
CA ILE A 55 -10.08 14.40 2.12
C ILE A 55 -9.50 15.66 1.45
N GLY A 56 -10.28 16.33 0.63
CA GLY A 56 -9.86 17.57 -0.04
C GLY A 56 -10.70 17.92 -1.23
N GLY A 57 -10.28 18.95 -1.96
CA GLY A 57 -10.84 19.37 -3.23
C GLY A 57 -10.09 18.78 -4.42
N ASP A 58 -10.30 19.35 -5.60
CA ASP A 58 -9.71 18.85 -6.85
C ASP A 58 -8.19 18.99 -6.88
N PHE A 59 -7.66 20.09 -6.31
CA PHE A 59 -6.23 20.42 -6.39
C PHE A 59 -5.45 20.04 -5.15
N ASN A 60 -6.07 19.99 -3.98
CA ASN A 60 -5.38 19.84 -2.71
C ASN A 60 -6.10 18.80 -1.85
N LYS A 61 -5.38 17.78 -1.38
CA LYS A 61 -5.91 16.68 -0.58
C LYS A 61 -4.97 16.36 0.58
N LEU A 62 -5.54 15.94 1.68
CA LEU A 62 -4.82 15.21 2.73
C LEU A 62 -5.06 13.72 2.48
N VAL A 63 -3.98 12.96 2.38
CA VAL A 63 -4.00 11.52 2.09
C VAL A 63 -3.40 10.78 3.28
N PHE A 64 -4.06 9.71 3.69
CA PHE A 64 -3.59 8.78 4.72
C PHE A 64 -3.47 7.41 4.08
N LYS A 65 -2.32 6.76 4.24
CA LYS A 65 -2.09 5.37 3.78
C LYS A 65 -1.74 4.51 4.99
N ALA A 66 -2.17 3.26 4.98
CA ALA A 66 -1.89 2.28 6.02
C ALA A 66 -1.64 0.91 5.40
N ASP A 67 -0.45 0.34 5.67
CA ASP A 67 -0.03 -0.97 5.22
C ASP A 67 0.24 -1.83 6.46
N ILE A 68 -0.44 -2.96 6.56
CA ILE A 68 -0.40 -3.83 7.74
C ILE A 68 -0.25 -5.27 7.29
N GLU A 69 0.78 -5.95 7.82
CA GLU A 69 0.91 -7.40 7.70
C GLU A 69 0.80 -8.07 9.07
N GLN A 70 -0.03 -9.11 9.15
CA GLN A 70 -0.21 -9.91 10.34
C GLN A 70 -0.03 -11.40 10.03
N VAL A 71 0.75 -12.08 10.87
CA VAL A 71 0.91 -13.53 10.83
C VAL A 71 0.47 -14.10 12.16
N LYS A 72 -0.46 -15.05 12.16
CA LYS A 72 -1.04 -15.64 13.39
C LYS A 72 -1.55 -14.62 14.42
N GLY A 73 -2.06 -13.48 13.95
CA GLY A 73 -2.58 -12.41 14.81
C GLY A 73 -1.50 -11.56 15.49
N VAL A 74 -0.25 -11.71 15.09
CA VAL A 74 0.88 -10.84 15.46
C VAL A 74 1.15 -9.90 14.29
N THR A 75 1.24 -8.60 14.55
CA THR A 75 1.59 -7.60 13.53
C THR A 75 3.09 -7.61 13.32
N HIS A 76 3.52 -7.98 12.11
CA HIS A 76 4.91 -7.98 11.67
C HIS A 76 5.29 -6.66 11.02
N GLU A 77 4.40 -6.13 10.16
CA GLU A 77 4.58 -4.82 9.54
C GLU A 77 3.41 -3.90 9.88
N LEU A 78 3.70 -2.64 10.15
CA LEU A 78 2.74 -1.57 10.34
C LEU A 78 3.38 -0.27 9.90
N GLU A 79 3.00 0.16 8.71
CA GLU A 79 3.37 1.43 8.10
C GLU A 79 2.17 2.36 8.06
N LEU A 80 2.37 3.61 8.44
CA LEU A 80 1.36 4.66 8.38
C LEU A 80 1.95 5.88 7.67
N GLN A 81 1.21 6.46 6.74
CA GLN A 81 1.60 7.69 6.07
C GLN A 81 0.52 8.76 6.21
N ALA A 82 0.95 10.01 6.36
CA ALA A 82 0.10 11.19 6.32
C ALA A 82 0.74 12.19 5.34
N LEU A 83 0.06 12.45 4.23
CA LEU A 83 0.60 13.18 3.09
C LEU A 83 -0.32 14.34 2.72
N TYR A 84 0.27 15.47 2.35
CA TYR A 84 -0.39 16.50 1.58
C TYR A 84 -0.14 16.23 0.10
N SER A 85 -1.21 16.11 -0.67
CA SER A 85 -1.19 15.85 -2.11
C SER A 85 -1.69 17.08 -2.85
N ARG A 86 -0.96 17.49 -3.87
CA ARG A 86 -1.30 18.62 -4.72
C ARG A 86 -1.22 18.22 -6.18
N ALA A 87 -2.31 18.45 -6.92
CA ALA A 87 -2.32 18.28 -8.35
C ALA A 87 -1.34 19.27 -9.00
N ILE A 88 -0.35 18.73 -9.73
CA ILE A 88 0.65 19.50 -10.48
C ILE A 88 0.39 19.45 -11.98
N ASP A 89 -0.36 18.47 -12.44
CA ASP A 89 -0.84 18.30 -13.80
C ASP A 89 -2.17 17.54 -13.78
N THR A 90 -2.83 17.41 -14.93
CA THR A 90 -4.15 16.75 -15.08
C THR A 90 -4.16 15.31 -14.54
N TYR A 91 -3.04 14.61 -14.64
CA TYR A 91 -2.90 13.19 -14.27
C TYR A 91 -1.89 12.93 -13.15
N TRP A 92 -1.29 13.99 -12.58
CA TRP A 92 -0.21 13.83 -11.61
C TRP A 92 -0.37 14.70 -10.40
N ASP A 93 -0.28 14.07 -9.24
CA ASP A 93 -0.21 14.70 -7.94
C ASP A 93 1.22 14.60 -7.39
N PHE A 94 1.71 15.69 -6.82
CA PHE A 94 2.89 15.70 -5.97
C PHE A 94 2.48 15.54 -4.52
N GLN A 95 3.14 14.65 -3.80
CA GLN A 95 2.84 14.34 -2.39
C GLN A 95 4.03 14.66 -1.51
N VAL A 96 3.75 15.25 -0.34
CA VAL A 96 4.76 15.51 0.71
C VAL A 96 4.14 15.26 2.07
N GLY A 97 4.89 14.62 2.97
CA GLY A 97 4.39 14.33 4.30
C GLY A 97 5.33 13.48 5.13
N VAL A 98 4.75 12.69 6.01
CA VAL A 98 5.49 11.84 6.94
C VAL A 98 5.01 10.39 6.81
N ARG A 99 5.95 9.48 6.98
CA ARG A 99 5.73 8.05 7.12
C ARG A 99 6.27 7.59 8.46
N GLN A 100 5.55 6.72 9.14
CA GLN A 100 5.98 6.07 10.36
C GLN A 100 5.85 4.55 10.22
N ASP A 101 6.96 3.86 10.35
CA ASP A 101 7.00 2.41 10.47
C ASP A 101 6.94 2.06 11.96
N GLN A 102 5.79 1.61 12.43
CA GLN A 102 5.63 1.19 13.82
C GLN A 102 6.15 -0.23 14.06
N LYS A 103 6.17 -1.05 13.03
CA LYS A 103 6.71 -2.41 13.03
C LYS A 103 7.60 -2.61 11.80
N PRO A 104 8.69 -3.42 11.96
CA PRO A 104 9.24 -3.97 13.19
C PRO A 104 9.76 -2.89 14.14
N THR A 105 9.82 -3.22 15.45
CA THR A 105 10.36 -2.30 16.49
C THR A 105 11.89 -2.24 16.44
N PRO A 106 12.51 -1.06 16.75
CA PRO A 106 11.92 0.21 17.17
C PRO A 106 11.19 0.93 16.01
N ALA A 107 10.21 1.78 16.36
CA ALA A 107 9.51 2.59 15.36
C ALA A 107 10.47 3.55 14.65
N LYS A 108 10.20 3.84 13.38
CA LYS A 108 11.04 4.70 12.55
C LYS A 108 10.20 5.74 11.83
N ASN A 109 10.72 6.97 11.77
CA ASN A 109 10.05 8.08 11.11
C ASN A 109 10.79 8.48 9.84
N TRP A 110 10.03 8.86 8.82
CA TRP A 110 10.53 9.28 7.53
C TRP A 110 9.80 10.52 7.05
N LEU A 111 10.52 11.41 6.41
CA LEU A 111 9.92 12.39 5.51
C LEU A 111 9.61 11.68 4.19
N ALA A 112 8.40 11.85 3.69
CA ALA A 112 7.95 11.27 2.44
C ALA A 112 7.78 12.35 1.37
N LEU A 113 8.31 12.10 0.19
CA LEU A 113 8.14 12.92 -1.02
C LEU A 113 7.75 11.97 -2.15
N GLY A 114 6.69 12.26 -2.88
CA GLY A 114 6.21 11.31 -3.89
C GLY A 114 5.49 11.97 -5.05
N PHE A 115 5.29 11.15 -6.07
CA PHE A 115 4.44 11.44 -7.21
C PHE A 115 3.47 10.29 -7.39
N GLN A 116 2.20 10.61 -7.47
CA GLN A 116 1.14 9.64 -7.77
C GLN A 116 0.36 10.12 -8.99
N GLY A 117 0.04 9.21 -9.89
CA GLY A 117 -0.71 9.61 -11.07
C GLY A 117 -0.92 8.49 -12.07
N VAL A 118 -1.47 8.87 -13.22
CA VAL A 118 -1.75 7.95 -14.33
C VAL A 118 -0.82 8.26 -15.49
N ALA A 119 0.07 7.33 -15.79
CA ALA A 119 0.98 7.38 -16.92
C ALA A 119 0.26 7.01 -18.25
N PRO A 120 0.87 7.26 -19.42
CA PRO A 120 0.34 6.79 -20.70
C PRO A 120 -0.03 5.30 -20.68
N TYR A 121 -1.08 4.95 -21.39
CA TYR A 121 -1.69 3.61 -21.40
C TYR A 121 -2.39 3.21 -20.11
N TRP A 122 -2.76 4.18 -19.25
CA TRP A 122 -3.54 4.00 -18.02
C TRP A 122 -2.83 3.20 -16.91
N PHE A 123 -1.50 3.25 -16.87
CA PHE A 123 -0.75 2.74 -15.73
C PHE A 123 -0.90 3.70 -14.55
N GLU A 124 -1.39 3.20 -13.43
CA GLU A 124 -1.35 3.91 -12.16
C GLU A 124 0.05 3.76 -11.56
N ILE A 125 0.71 4.88 -11.33
CA ILE A 125 2.08 4.95 -10.82
C ILE A 125 2.06 5.64 -9.47
N ASP A 126 2.71 5.03 -8.50
CA ASP A 126 3.07 5.64 -7.23
C ASP A 126 4.57 5.52 -7.03
N SER A 127 5.25 6.64 -6.84
CA SER A 127 6.69 6.66 -6.56
C SER A 127 6.96 7.54 -5.36
N ALA A 128 7.64 7.02 -4.34
CA ALA A 128 7.91 7.71 -3.10
C ALA A 128 9.38 7.61 -2.70
N LEU A 129 9.96 8.74 -2.37
CA LEU A 129 11.26 8.89 -1.74
C LEU A 129 11.06 9.12 -0.24
N PHE A 130 11.68 8.29 0.57
CA PHE A 130 11.63 8.36 2.03
C PHE A 130 13.00 8.78 2.57
N ILE A 131 13.04 9.83 3.38
CA ILE A 131 14.24 10.32 4.03
C ILE A 131 14.07 10.09 5.53
N GLY A 132 14.81 9.12 6.05
CA GLY A 132 14.74 8.72 7.45
C GLY A 132 15.83 9.32 8.31
N GLU A 133 15.81 8.96 9.58
CA GLU A 133 16.84 9.30 10.55
C GLU A 133 18.20 8.75 10.09
N SER A 134 19.29 9.38 10.54
CA SER A 134 20.67 8.97 10.21
C SER A 134 20.99 8.98 8.70
N SER A 135 20.32 9.85 7.93
CA SER A 135 20.50 9.97 6.47
C SER A 135 20.24 8.66 5.72
N GLN A 136 19.32 7.84 6.20
CA GLN A 136 18.79 6.73 5.42
C GLN A 136 17.84 7.27 4.35
N VAL A 137 17.93 6.70 3.16
CA VAL A 137 17.03 7.02 2.06
C VAL A 137 16.42 5.73 1.54
N GLY A 138 15.11 5.72 1.40
CA GLY A 138 14.34 4.65 0.75
C GLY A 138 13.67 5.18 -0.51
N LEU A 139 13.50 4.33 -1.51
CA LEU A 139 12.72 4.60 -2.71
C LEU A 139 11.77 3.42 -2.90
N ARG A 140 10.48 3.72 -3.06
CA ARG A 140 9.45 2.75 -3.48
C ARG A 140 8.89 3.19 -4.82
N PHE A 141 8.70 2.24 -5.70
CA PHE A 141 8.03 2.44 -6.97
C PHE A 141 6.99 1.36 -7.15
N THR A 142 5.74 1.76 -7.36
CA THR A 142 4.61 0.87 -7.63
C THR A 142 3.98 1.24 -8.97
N ALA A 143 3.62 0.23 -9.74
CA ALA A 143 2.90 0.36 -10.99
C ALA A 143 1.77 -0.67 -11.04
N GLU A 144 0.55 -0.21 -11.19
CA GLU A 144 -0.64 -1.04 -11.36
C GLU A 144 -1.30 -0.76 -12.72
N TYR A 145 -1.93 -1.78 -13.29
CA TYR A 145 -2.74 -1.64 -14.48
C TYR A 145 -4.07 -2.38 -14.30
N GLU A 146 -5.17 -1.74 -14.67
CA GLU A 146 -6.49 -2.37 -14.64
C GLU A 146 -6.94 -2.79 -16.05
N TRP A 147 -6.91 -4.08 -16.32
CA TRP A 147 -7.40 -4.63 -17.58
C TRP A 147 -8.83 -5.15 -17.42
N MET A 148 -9.79 -4.40 -17.94
CA MET A 148 -11.19 -4.82 -17.98
C MET A 148 -11.38 -5.90 -19.03
N ILE A 149 -11.41 -7.18 -18.62
CA ILE A 149 -11.73 -8.32 -19.51
C ILE A 149 -13.20 -8.26 -19.91
N THR A 150 -14.06 -7.91 -18.96
CA THR A 150 -15.48 -7.66 -19.13
C THR A 150 -15.90 -6.48 -18.26
N GLN A 151 -17.19 -6.11 -18.27
CA GLN A 151 -17.71 -5.07 -17.37
C GLN A 151 -17.60 -5.41 -15.88
N LYS A 152 -17.39 -6.69 -15.52
CA LYS A 152 -17.32 -7.17 -14.14
C LYS A 152 -16.01 -7.87 -13.79
N TRP A 153 -15.30 -8.39 -14.78
CA TRP A 153 -14.04 -9.07 -14.57
C TRP A 153 -12.88 -8.15 -14.93
N VAL A 154 -12.06 -7.87 -13.95
CA VAL A 154 -10.88 -7.00 -14.09
C VAL A 154 -9.64 -7.79 -13.69
N LEU A 155 -8.63 -7.81 -14.55
CA LEU A 155 -7.32 -8.35 -14.27
C LEU A 155 -6.40 -7.18 -13.88
N SER A 156 -5.82 -7.25 -12.69
CA SER A 156 -4.92 -6.22 -12.17
C SER A 156 -3.53 -6.79 -11.93
N PRO A 157 -2.60 -6.65 -12.88
CA PRO A 157 -1.19 -6.79 -12.61
C PRO A 157 -0.68 -5.56 -11.84
N GLU A 158 0.13 -5.83 -10.81
CA GLU A 158 0.77 -4.84 -9.95
C GLU A 158 2.24 -5.21 -9.79
N PHE A 159 3.11 -4.23 -9.86
CA PHE A 159 4.54 -4.38 -9.63
C PHE A 159 5.01 -3.35 -8.62
N GLU A 160 5.71 -3.82 -7.60
CA GLU A 160 6.37 -2.96 -6.61
C GLU A 160 7.85 -3.30 -6.52
N VAL A 161 8.66 -2.28 -6.28
CA VAL A 161 10.10 -2.42 -6.05
C VAL A 161 10.56 -1.43 -5.01
N ASN A 162 11.42 -1.90 -4.09
CA ASN A 162 11.96 -1.13 -2.99
C ASN A 162 13.49 -1.05 -3.05
N PHE A 163 14.03 0.14 -2.78
CA PHE A 163 15.45 0.41 -2.67
C PHE A 163 15.75 1.12 -1.35
N HIS A 164 16.88 0.77 -0.73
CA HIS A 164 17.38 1.45 0.46
C HIS A 164 18.86 1.82 0.30
N SER A 165 19.23 2.98 0.83
CA SER A 165 20.61 3.49 0.71
C SER A 165 21.58 2.85 1.71
N LYS A 166 21.06 2.30 2.82
CA LYS A 166 21.86 1.73 3.92
C LYS A 166 21.23 0.43 4.42
N ASP A 167 22.12 -0.42 4.97
CA ASP A 167 21.70 -1.63 5.66
C ASP A 167 20.99 -1.30 6.99
N ASP A 168 19.96 -2.06 7.30
CA ASP A 168 19.23 -2.05 8.57
C ASP A 168 18.98 -3.50 8.99
N GLU A 169 19.93 -4.07 9.72
CA GLU A 169 19.89 -5.46 10.16
C GLU A 169 18.70 -5.75 11.06
N VAL A 170 18.31 -4.77 11.90
CA VAL A 170 17.17 -4.92 12.83
C VAL A 170 15.86 -5.11 12.08
N ARG A 171 15.77 -4.58 10.86
CA ARG A 171 14.59 -4.69 9.99
C ARG A 171 14.77 -5.72 8.88
N GLY A 172 15.91 -6.42 8.85
CA GLY A 172 16.21 -7.37 7.79
C GLY A 172 16.36 -6.70 6.41
N THR A 173 16.64 -5.37 6.35
CA THR A 173 16.70 -4.61 5.10
C THR A 173 18.15 -4.34 4.73
N GLY A 174 18.55 -4.74 3.53
CA GLY A 174 19.88 -4.47 2.97
C GLY A 174 19.92 -3.16 2.18
N SER A 175 21.10 -2.70 1.81
CA SER A 175 21.30 -1.56 0.91
C SER A 175 21.21 -1.99 -0.57
N GLY A 176 20.77 -1.06 -1.42
CA GLY A 176 20.53 -1.28 -2.85
C GLY A 176 19.08 -1.70 -3.10
N LEU A 177 18.87 -2.52 -4.11
CA LEU A 177 17.59 -3.17 -4.36
C LEU A 177 17.31 -4.17 -3.23
N THR A 178 16.23 -3.96 -2.47
CA THR A 178 15.89 -4.76 -1.30
C THR A 178 14.96 -5.91 -1.65
N ASP A 179 13.87 -5.58 -2.31
CA ASP A 179 12.83 -6.52 -2.69
C ASP A 179 12.08 -6.07 -3.93
N SER A 180 11.39 -7.02 -4.54
CA SER A 180 10.39 -6.75 -5.56
C SER A 180 9.20 -7.67 -5.38
N GLN A 181 8.03 -7.15 -5.66
CA GLN A 181 6.77 -7.87 -5.66
C GLN A 181 6.09 -7.74 -7.01
N LEU A 182 5.59 -8.84 -7.53
CA LEU A 182 4.73 -8.87 -8.71
C LEU A 182 3.44 -9.59 -8.31
N GLY A 183 2.33 -8.89 -8.37
CA GLY A 183 1.00 -9.41 -8.12
C GLY A 183 0.19 -9.49 -9.42
N ILE A 184 -0.62 -10.53 -9.57
CA ILE A 184 -1.66 -10.58 -10.60
C ILE A 184 -2.95 -10.99 -9.91
N ARG A 185 -3.95 -10.13 -9.91
CA ARG A 185 -5.24 -10.33 -9.25
C ARG A 185 -6.36 -10.32 -10.26
N LEU A 186 -7.26 -11.29 -10.18
CA LEU A 186 -8.49 -11.35 -10.97
C LEU A 186 -9.66 -11.00 -10.06
N ARG A 187 -10.20 -9.80 -10.26
CA ARG A 187 -11.30 -9.24 -9.48
C ARG A 187 -12.64 -9.49 -10.16
N TYR A 188 -13.67 -9.73 -9.36
CA TYR A 188 -15.06 -9.76 -9.82
C TYR A 188 -15.84 -8.61 -9.17
N GLU A 189 -16.19 -7.59 -9.93
CA GLU A 189 -16.96 -6.44 -9.45
C GLU A 189 -18.44 -6.84 -9.27
N ILE A 190 -18.81 -7.20 -8.05
CA ILE A 190 -20.22 -7.39 -7.68
C ILE A 190 -20.94 -6.05 -7.77
N LYS A 191 -20.30 -5.03 -7.21
CA LYS A 191 -20.54 -3.59 -7.40
C LYS A 191 -19.19 -2.95 -7.64
N ARG A 192 -19.19 -1.72 -8.17
CA ARG A 192 -17.96 -0.95 -8.36
C ARG A 192 -17.20 -0.72 -7.06
N GLU A 193 -17.96 -0.56 -5.97
CA GLU A 193 -17.44 -0.29 -4.64
C GLU A 193 -17.00 -1.55 -3.87
N PHE A 194 -17.28 -2.75 -4.40
CA PHE A 194 -16.97 -4.01 -3.73
C PHE A 194 -16.64 -5.12 -4.72
N ALA A 195 -15.42 -5.61 -4.65
CA ALA A 195 -14.90 -6.65 -5.53
C ALA A 195 -14.06 -7.69 -4.77
N PRO A 196 -14.55 -8.92 -4.60
CA PRO A 196 -13.71 -10.05 -4.22
C PRO A 196 -12.76 -10.42 -5.36
N TYR A 197 -11.58 -10.95 -5.01
CA TYR A 197 -10.59 -11.39 -5.98
C TYR A 197 -9.81 -12.61 -5.51
N ILE A 198 -9.18 -13.24 -6.48
CA ILE A 198 -8.14 -14.26 -6.29
C ILE A 198 -6.93 -13.87 -7.15
N GLY A 199 -5.76 -14.34 -6.77
CA GLY A 199 -4.56 -13.99 -7.54
C GLY A 199 -3.33 -14.80 -7.15
N VAL A 200 -2.22 -14.37 -7.71
CA VAL A 200 -0.90 -14.90 -7.40
C VAL A 200 0.04 -13.74 -7.16
N ASN A 201 0.87 -13.87 -6.15
CA ASN A 201 1.88 -12.89 -5.77
C ASN A 201 3.26 -13.55 -5.76
N TRP A 202 4.25 -12.91 -6.36
CA TRP A 202 5.66 -13.32 -6.37
C TRP A 202 6.48 -12.28 -5.65
N ASN A 203 7.11 -12.69 -4.55
CA ASN A 203 8.03 -11.86 -3.79
C ASN A 203 9.45 -12.34 -3.96
N ASN A 204 10.38 -11.42 -4.18
CA ASN A 204 11.81 -11.71 -4.25
C ASN A 204 12.58 -10.69 -3.40
N LYS A 205 13.50 -11.20 -2.57
CA LYS A 205 14.44 -10.40 -1.77
C LYS A 205 15.83 -10.45 -2.40
N TYR A 206 16.55 -9.33 -2.38
CA TYR A 206 17.84 -9.19 -3.05
C TYR A 206 18.96 -8.80 -2.09
N GLY A 207 20.21 -8.97 -2.54
CA GLY A 207 21.40 -8.51 -1.84
C GLY A 207 21.49 -8.96 -0.38
N LYS A 208 21.75 -8.02 0.51
CA LYS A 208 21.83 -8.29 1.95
C LYS A 208 20.46 -8.60 2.58
N THR A 209 19.37 -8.05 2.05
CA THR A 209 18.01 -8.43 2.46
C THR A 209 17.79 -9.93 2.32
N ALA A 210 18.22 -10.51 1.20
CA ALA A 210 18.16 -11.94 0.98
C ALA A 210 19.07 -12.73 1.96
N THR A 211 20.18 -12.15 2.37
CA THR A 211 21.08 -12.78 3.36
C THR A 211 20.44 -12.78 4.74
N TYR A 212 19.86 -11.66 5.16
CA TYR A 212 19.16 -11.56 6.47
C TYR A 212 17.98 -12.52 6.52
N ALA A 213 17.14 -12.56 5.47
CA ALA A 213 16.04 -13.50 5.39
C ALA A 213 16.48 -14.97 5.53
N LYS A 214 17.58 -15.37 4.87
CA LYS A 214 18.15 -16.73 5.02
C LYS A 214 18.60 -17.02 6.45
N ASN A 215 19.19 -16.05 7.12
CA ASN A 215 19.68 -16.20 8.49
C ASN A 215 18.52 -16.38 9.49
N GLU A 216 17.36 -15.79 9.19
CA GLU A 216 16.13 -15.91 9.97
C GLU A 216 15.28 -17.12 9.56
N GLY A 217 15.72 -17.89 8.55
CA GLY A 217 15.02 -19.07 8.04
C GLY A 217 13.85 -18.74 7.11
N GLU A 218 13.78 -17.49 6.63
CA GLU A 218 12.77 -17.06 5.68
C GLU A 218 13.15 -17.37 4.24
N LYS A 219 12.14 -17.45 3.37
CA LYS A 219 12.34 -17.64 1.93
C LYS A 219 12.79 -16.34 1.27
N VAL A 220 13.79 -16.46 0.40
CA VAL A 220 14.27 -15.33 -0.44
C VAL A 220 13.35 -15.06 -1.63
N SER A 221 12.72 -16.10 -2.13
CA SER A 221 11.73 -16.04 -3.20
C SER A 221 10.53 -16.86 -2.80
N SER A 222 9.33 -16.31 -2.95
CA SER A 222 8.08 -17.02 -2.64
C SER A 222 7.03 -16.73 -3.70
N THR A 223 6.25 -17.76 -4.00
CA THR A 223 5.01 -17.67 -4.79
C THR A 223 3.86 -17.92 -3.84
N GLN A 224 2.90 -17.01 -3.81
CA GLN A 224 1.78 -17.04 -2.89
C GLN A 224 0.48 -17.00 -3.68
N ILE A 225 -0.48 -17.82 -3.30
CA ILE A 225 -1.85 -17.70 -3.81
C ILE A 225 -2.56 -16.72 -2.89
N VAL A 226 -3.24 -15.73 -3.46
CA VAL A 226 -3.93 -14.72 -2.70
C VAL A 226 -5.44 -14.79 -2.92
N ALA A 227 -6.19 -14.51 -1.85
CA ALA A 227 -7.63 -14.34 -1.91
C ALA A 227 -8.02 -13.16 -1.00
N GLY A 228 -8.81 -12.24 -1.53
CA GLY A 228 -9.10 -11.01 -0.81
C GLY A 228 -10.30 -10.25 -1.35
N ILE A 229 -10.46 -9.06 -0.83
CA ILE A 229 -11.48 -8.10 -1.26
C ILE A 229 -10.84 -6.72 -1.47
N ARG A 230 -11.38 -5.98 -2.46
CA ARG A 230 -11.19 -4.54 -2.64
C ARG A 230 -12.53 -3.85 -2.38
N ALA A 231 -12.49 -2.74 -1.65
CA ALA A 231 -13.70 -1.96 -1.37
C ALA A 231 -13.36 -0.48 -1.26
N TRP A 232 -14.34 0.39 -1.64
CA TRP A 232 -14.21 1.83 -1.42
C TRP A 232 -15.55 2.48 -1.08
N PHE A 233 -15.49 3.62 -0.40
CA PHE A 233 -16.65 4.33 0.12
C PHE A 233 -16.49 5.84 -0.05
#